data_c5fd92788728abdd617b667d1988f36a
#
_entry.id   c5fd92788728abdd617b667d1988f36a
#
_cell.length_a   1.000
_cell.length_b   1.000
_cell.length_c   1.000
_cell.angle_alpha   90.00
_cell.angle_beta   90.00
_cell.angle_gamma   90.00
#
_symmetry.space_group_name_H-M   'P 1'
#
loop_
_entity.id
_entity.type
_entity.pdbx_description
1 polymer ?
#
loop_
_entity_poly.entity_id
_entity_poly.type
_entity_poly.pdbx_seq_one_letter_code
_entity_poly.pdbx_strand_id
1 'polypeptide(L)'
;MRAALASLALIVATGGASAQQHLPTVPELLTAELKASQACEGSGDPAIIREQCRLRDRLSGRLAQAGYCWGRKGQTDEKKEWHACQPDSIYEDDIEAVQR
;
A
#
# COMPACT_ATOMS: atom_id res chain seq x y z
N MET A 1 8.89 2.25 58.38
CA MET A 1 8.93 2.18 57.83
C MET A 1 8.77 2.14 56.84
N ARG A 2 8.74 2.03 56.29
CA ARG A 2 8.69 1.94 55.41
C ARG A 2 8.38 1.88 54.40
N ALA A 3 8.22 1.74 53.89
CA ALA A 3 8.11 1.64 53.01
C ALA A 3 7.81 1.73 51.98
N ALA A 4 7.54 1.67 51.41
CA ALA A 4 7.32 1.66 50.46
C ALA A 4 7.34 1.68 49.47
N LEU A 5 7.23 1.56 48.95
CA LEU A 5 7.30 1.52 48.03
C LEU A 5 7.03 1.35 46.95
N ALA A 6 6.92 1.18 46.53
CA ALA A 6 6.78 0.89 45.62
C ALA A 6 6.33 1.07 44.66
N SER A 7 6.07 0.90 44.16
CA SER A 7 5.70 0.95 43.28
C SER A 7 5.71 1.13 42.24
N LEU A 8 5.59 1.19 41.76
CA LEU A 8 5.60 1.41 40.83
C LEU A 8 5.63 1.15 39.78
N ALA A 9 5.74 0.98 39.38
CA ALA A 9 6.03 0.63 38.41
C ALA A 9 5.32 0.39 37.45
N LEU A 10 5.11 0.03 37.17
CA LEU A 10 4.52 -0.33 36.35
C LEU A 10 4.16 0.10 35.30
N ILE A 11 3.92 0.48 35.04
CA ILE A 11 3.56 1.05 34.19
C ILE A 11 3.83 0.90 33.02
N VAL A 12 4.48 0.87 32.76
CA VAL A 12 4.91 0.78 31.70
C VAL A 12 4.39 0.15 30.74
N ALA A 13 4.08 -0.61 30.87
CA ALA A 13 3.64 -1.34 29.92
C ALA A 13 2.98 -0.87 28.86
N THR A 14 2.36 -0.04 29.01
CA THR A 14 1.65 0.40 28.09
C THR A 14 2.22 0.73 26.87
N GLY A 15 3.18 1.32 26.81
CA GLY A 15 3.68 1.78 25.59
C GLY A 15 3.82 0.69 24.57
N GLY A 16 3.98 -0.49 25.00
CA GLY A 16 4.20 -1.55 24.08
C GLY A 16 3.13 -1.75 23.05
N ALA A 17 1.93 -1.43 23.37
CA ALA A 17 0.83 -1.69 22.46
C ALA A 17 0.98 -0.97 21.14
N SER A 18 1.41 0.27 21.15
CA SER A 18 1.51 1.00 19.90
C SER A 18 2.65 0.51 19.04
N ALA A 19 3.65 -0.07 19.65
CA ALA A 19 4.79 -0.56 18.88
C ALA A 19 4.44 -1.74 17.99
N GLN A 20 3.28 -2.33 18.19
CA GLN A 20 2.88 -3.49 17.41
C GLN A 20 2.33 -3.15 16.04
N GLN A 21 2.04 -1.89 15.82
CA GLN A 21 1.61 -1.50 14.50
C GLN A 21 2.82 -1.47 13.58
N HIS A 22 2.66 -2.04 12.41
CA HIS A 22 3.73 -2.09 11.44
C HIS A 22 3.27 -1.54 10.10
N LEU A 23 4.22 -1.13 9.30
CA LEU A 23 3.93 -0.71 7.93
C LEU A 23 3.71 -1.94 7.07
N PRO A 24 2.83 -1.86 6.07
CA PRO A 24 2.62 -2.98 5.17
C PRO A 24 3.90 -3.33 4.42
N THR A 25 4.12 -4.61 4.24
CA THR A 25 5.21 -5.10 3.39
C THR A 25 4.81 -5.03 1.93
N VAL A 26 5.78 -5.13 1.02
CA VAL A 26 5.49 -5.15 -0.41
C VAL A 26 4.52 -6.29 -0.77
N PRO A 27 4.72 -7.53 -0.31
CA PRO A 27 3.74 -8.57 -0.59
C PRO A 27 2.33 -8.24 -0.11
N GLU A 28 2.20 -7.61 1.05
CA GLU A 28 0.89 -7.19 1.55
C GLU A 28 0.26 -6.12 0.67
N LEU A 29 1.07 -5.16 0.22
CA LEU A 29 0.60 -4.12 -0.69
C LEU A 29 0.17 -4.71 -2.02
N LEU A 30 0.93 -5.65 -2.56
CA LEU A 30 0.59 -6.31 -3.83
C LEU A 30 -0.74 -7.06 -3.73
N THR A 31 -0.94 -7.79 -2.63
CA THR A 31 -2.19 -8.51 -2.43
C THR A 31 -3.37 -7.56 -2.30
N ALA A 32 -3.21 -6.49 -1.54
CA ALA A 32 -4.27 -5.51 -1.34
C ALA A 32 -4.60 -4.77 -2.64
N GLU A 33 -3.59 -4.42 -3.41
CA GLU A 33 -3.78 -3.74 -4.69
C GLU A 33 -4.54 -4.62 -5.67
N LEU A 34 -4.18 -5.89 -5.74
CA LEU A 34 -4.87 -6.82 -6.62
C LEU A 34 -6.36 -6.92 -6.27
N LYS A 35 -6.68 -7.04 -5.00
CA LYS A 35 -8.07 -7.11 -4.55
C LYS A 35 -8.82 -5.83 -4.89
N ALA A 36 -8.21 -4.69 -4.64
CA ALA A 36 -8.85 -3.41 -4.94
C ALA A 36 -9.06 -3.23 -6.44
N SER A 37 -8.08 -3.64 -7.25
CA SER A 37 -8.19 -3.57 -8.71
C SER A 37 -9.34 -4.45 -9.22
N GLN A 38 -9.45 -5.66 -8.71
CA GLN A 38 -10.52 -6.56 -9.11
C GLN A 38 -11.88 -5.99 -8.73
N ALA A 39 -12.00 -5.42 -7.54
CA ALA A 39 -13.26 -4.82 -7.11
C ALA A 39 -13.56 -3.54 -7.89
N CYS A 40 -12.54 -2.77 -8.24
CA CYS A 40 -12.71 -1.55 -9.03
C CYS A 40 -13.22 -1.85 -10.44
N GLU A 41 -12.81 -2.99 -11.01
CA GLU A 41 -13.23 -3.40 -12.35
C GLU A 41 -14.51 -4.22 -12.35
N GLY A 42 -15.05 -4.53 -11.18
CA GLY A 42 -16.21 -5.36 -11.04
C GLY A 42 -17.50 -4.60 -11.31
N SER A 43 -18.61 -5.30 -11.07
CA SER A 43 -19.94 -4.72 -11.18
C SER A 43 -20.56 -4.68 -9.79
N GLY A 44 -21.55 -3.83 -9.62
CA GLY A 44 -22.24 -3.72 -8.34
C GLY A 44 -22.54 -2.27 -8.01
N ASP A 45 -22.57 -1.95 -6.72
CA ASP A 45 -22.87 -0.61 -6.24
C ASP A 45 -21.82 0.38 -6.71
N PRO A 46 -22.20 1.40 -7.49
CA PRO A 46 -21.23 2.37 -8.01
C PRO A 46 -20.44 3.08 -6.91
N ALA A 47 -21.02 3.33 -5.74
CA ALA A 47 -20.32 3.99 -4.66
C ALA A 47 -19.21 3.11 -4.10
N ILE A 48 -19.47 1.81 -3.98
CA ILE A 48 -18.47 0.86 -3.51
C ILE A 48 -17.36 0.72 -4.54
N ILE A 49 -17.71 0.64 -5.81
CA ILE A 49 -16.71 0.54 -6.89
C ILE A 49 -15.80 1.75 -6.88
N ARG A 50 -16.37 2.96 -6.77
CA ARG A 50 -15.54 4.17 -6.71
C ARG A 50 -14.57 4.15 -5.54
N GLU A 51 -15.02 3.65 -4.40
CA GLU A 51 -14.16 3.56 -3.23
C GLU A 51 -13.01 2.57 -3.45
N GLN A 52 -13.30 1.45 -4.10
CA GLN A 52 -12.27 0.47 -4.42
C GLN A 52 -11.28 1.01 -5.43
N CYS A 53 -11.74 1.79 -6.39
CA CYS A 53 -10.83 2.43 -7.35
C CYS A 53 -9.89 3.43 -6.65
N ARG A 54 -10.42 4.19 -5.70
CA ARG A 54 -9.58 5.11 -4.92
C ARG A 54 -8.56 4.35 -4.07
N LEU A 55 -8.99 3.23 -3.48
CA LEU A 55 -8.08 2.41 -2.69
C LEU A 55 -6.97 1.85 -3.57
N ARG A 56 -7.31 1.34 -4.76
CA ARG A 56 -6.31 0.88 -5.71
C ARG A 56 -5.29 1.96 -6.01
N ASP A 57 -5.74 3.19 -6.25
CA ASP A 57 -4.84 4.28 -6.57
C ASP A 57 -3.89 4.60 -5.42
N ARG A 58 -4.39 4.58 -4.18
CA ARG A 58 -3.54 4.80 -3.01
C ARG A 58 -2.50 3.69 -2.86
N LEU A 59 -2.92 2.44 -3.08
CA LEU A 59 -2.00 1.31 -2.96
C LEU A 59 -0.94 1.32 -4.06
N SER A 60 -1.33 1.71 -5.26
CA SER A 60 -0.38 1.89 -6.37
C SER A 60 0.66 2.95 -6.03
N GLY A 61 0.22 4.05 -5.42
CA GLY A 61 1.14 5.09 -4.97
C GLY A 61 2.13 4.58 -3.92
N ARG A 62 1.66 3.75 -3.01
CA ARG A 62 2.54 3.16 -2.00
C ARG A 62 3.55 2.19 -2.60
N LEU A 63 3.13 1.40 -3.59
CA LEU A 63 4.04 0.52 -4.31
C LEU A 63 5.10 1.32 -5.05
N ALA A 64 4.70 2.43 -5.68
CA ALA A 64 5.65 3.30 -6.34
C ALA A 64 6.69 3.86 -5.36
N GLN A 65 6.24 4.27 -4.18
CA GLN A 65 7.15 4.75 -3.14
C GLN A 65 8.09 3.66 -2.65
N ALA A 66 7.67 2.41 -2.73
CA ALA A 66 8.50 1.28 -2.34
C ALA A 66 9.46 0.83 -3.45
N GLY A 67 9.45 1.53 -4.59
CA GLY A 67 10.35 1.20 -5.69
C GLY A 67 9.77 0.19 -6.68
N TYR A 68 8.44 0.03 -6.69
CA TYR A 68 7.78 -0.88 -7.62
C TYR A 68 7.10 -0.11 -8.73
N CYS A 69 7.09 -0.69 -9.92
CA CYS A 69 6.51 -0.11 -11.12
C CYS A 69 5.52 -1.08 -11.75
N TRP A 70 4.50 -0.51 -12.39
CA TRP A 70 3.48 -1.28 -13.09
C TRP A 70 3.79 -1.28 -14.58
N GLY A 71 4.35 -2.38 -15.05
CA GLY A 71 4.59 -2.54 -16.47
C GLY A 71 5.91 -1.97 -16.96
N ARG A 72 6.23 -2.31 -18.19
CA ARG A 72 7.42 -1.85 -18.89
C ARG A 72 7.01 -1.12 -20.14
N LYS A 73 7.83 -0.18 -20.56
CA LYS A 73 7.55 0.60 -21.77
C LYS A 73 7.39 -0.36 -22.95
N GLY A 74 6.36 -0.12 -23.75
CA GLY A 74 6.07 -0.93 -24.92
C GLY A 74 5.20 -2.16 -24.68
N GLN A 75 4.87 -2.47 -23.44
CA GLN A 75 4.00 -3.60 -23.15
C GLN A 75 2.53 -3.25 -23.38
N THR A 76 1.74 -4.23 -23.80
CA THR A 76 0.28 -4.10 -23.78
C THR A 76 -0.21 -4.26 -22.35
N ASP A 77 -1.41 -3.77 -22.07
CA ASP A 77 -1.93 -3.76 -20.69
C ASP A 77 -1.99 -5.15 -20.08
N GLU A 78 -2.36 -6.15 -20.85
CA GLU A 78 -2.48 -7.51 -20.32
C GLU A 78 -1.14 -8.16 -19.97
N LYS A 79 -0.04 -7.57 -20.40
CA LYS A 79 1.29 -8.08 -20.08
C LYS A 79 1.91 -7.39 -18.89
N LYS A 80 1.31 -6.30 -18.45
CA LYS A 80 1.89 -5.51 -17.35
C LYS A 80 1.74 -6.23 -16.03
N GLU A 81 2.73 -6.05 -15.17
CA GLU A 81 2.70 -6.57 -13.81
C GLU A 81 3.57 -5.71 -12.92
N TRP A 82 3.33 -5.81 -11.62
CA TRP A 82 4.16 -5.12 -10.65
C TRP A 82 5.52 -5.79 -10.57
N HIS A 83 6.57 -4.97 -10.59
CA HIS A 83 7.94 -5.47 -10.48
C HIS A 83 8.82 -4.37 -9.88
N ALA A 84 9.98 -4.76 -9.36
CA ALA A 84 10.96 -3.76 -8.89
C ALA A 84 11.34 -2.90 -10.09
N CYS A 85 11.30 -1.58 -9.93
CA CYS A 85 11.54 -0.68 -11.03
C CYS A 85 12.91 -0.88 -11.67
N GLN A 86 12.95 -0.83 -12.99
CA GLN A 86 14.14 -1.00 -13.83
C GLN A 86 14.15 0.11 -14.88
N PRO A 87 15.24 0.28 -15.62
CA PRO A 87 15.32 1.37 -16.58
C PRO A 87 14.23 1.38 -17.65
N ASP A 88 13.70 0.20 -18.01
CA ASP A 88 12.62 0.10 -18.99
C ASP A 88 11.22 0.13 -18.38
N SER A 89 11.11 0.36 -17.09
CA SER A 89 9.81 0.40 -16.42
C SER A 89 9.04 1.66 -16.76
N ILE A 90 7.72 1.58 -16.62
CA ILE A 90 6.87 2.77 -16.71
C ILE A 90 6.82 3.38 -15.31
N TYR A 91 7.29 4.62 -15.20
CA TYR A 91 7.26 5.34 -13.95
C TYR A 91 5.98 6.16 -13.85
N GLU A 92 5.55 6.46 -12.63
CA GLU A 92 4.32 7.21 -12.42
C GLU A 92 4.33 8.55 -13.15
N ASP A 93 5.47 9.20 -13.20
CA ASP A 93 5.61 10.48 -13.91
C ASP A 93 5.34 10.35 -15.40
N ASP A 94 5.74 9.23 -15.99
CA ASP A 94 5.50 8.97 -17.40
C ASP A 94 4.01 8.86 -17.68
N ILE A 95 3.29 8.20 -16.78
CA ILE A 95 1.84 8.04 -16.91
C ILE A 95 1.16 9.41 -16.83
N GLU A 96 1.57 10.22 -15.88
CA GLU A 96 1.01 11.55 -15.72
C GLU A 96 1.25 12.42 -16.93
N ALA A 97 2.44 12.33 -17.50
CA ALA A 97 2.77 13.11 -18.69
C ALA A 97 1.91 12.73 -19.89
N VAL A 98 1.58 11.45 -20.03
CA VAL A 98 0.75 10.98 -21.13
C VAL A 98 -0.70 11.41 -20.98
N GLN A 99 -1.16 11.61 -19.76
CA GLN A 99 -2.56 11.99 -19.50
C GLN A 99 -2.83 13.47 -19.68
N ARG A 100 -1.82 14.27 -19.88
CA ARG A 100 -1.99 15.72 -20.11
C ARG A 100 -2.25 16.01 -21.60
#